data_bce4106d84c064b4053481f914b10964
#
_entry.id   bce4106d84c064b4053481f914b10964
#
_cell.length_a   1.000
_cell.length_b   1.000
_cell.length_c   1.000
_cell.angle_alpha   90.00
_cell.angle_beta   90.00
_cell.angle_gamma   90.00
#
_symmetry.space_group_name_H-M   'P 1'
#
loop_
_entity.id
_entity.type
_entity.pdbx_description
1 polymer ?
#
loop_
_entity_poly.entity_id
_entity_poly.type
_entity_poly.pdbx_seq_one_letter_code
_entity_poly.pdbx_strand_id
1 'polypeptide(L)'
;MAHYSTDISTKCGRKVLFKKSSKSVTGFSGVLMFKDALKKSTFVQNICDTVNYWFPRDSIFYAYRTRDLIMMRLTRLACGLPDFIDGVQFKDDAAVRQAFGRCPSAATDSRFYNRIGGVCTAVRDKRIDGNPEDLPKGDPNRIGSSFMTRLNTILLKEAISRAPRHNGFVIIDADSTVIPCYGKQDEIAYCGKQGVNGYYPLHVYINGYPAWIQNAPGATDGRHLLRIALEPILQEVIDSGVSPERILIRADAGFNANDLIKQIEDKGCKYILGFGQNKTVLSKVSEQLLQIPPAPGHPNLPSEIRTRISAHAPKELRLCSDKDDLPLFDHPFRICGHVRNYRARSWSMDRTIIYRIDHSAKYDNTDFRFIQTNLTAEECSRFFLFDGVRKCHTKVWDCPEDFESAERAIDLYDGLYSDRGNCELWIREFKESWSGHRMNTLDFFANWFLMFIAFVGMSFLRGWLTAKLGIKGLKMKLTTFREKFLRVPALIKVSSKQVVVEFSDKDDEWWRDIDSLIV
;
A
#
# COMPACT_ATOMS: atom_id res chain seq x y z
N MET A 1 -30.66 10.07 -42.54
CA MET A 1 -29.76 9.40 -41.54
C MET A 1 -28.65 8.72 -42.31
N ALA A 2 -27.40 9.05 -42.04
CA ALA A 2 -26.26 8.37 -42.71
C ALA A 2 -26.18 6.94 -42.17
N HIS A 3 -26.30 5.96 -43.04
CA HIS A 3 -26.08 4.56 -42.72
C HIS A 3 -24.72 4.18 -43.32
N TYR A 4 -23.80 3.68 -42.49
CA TYR A 4 -22.57 3.09 -42.98
C TYR A 4 -22.77 1.58 -43.07
N SER A 5 -22.88 1.04 -44.34
CA SER A 5 -22.80 -0.39 -44.59
C SER A 5 -21.34 -0.80 -44.50
N THR A 6 -21.04 -1.85 -43.74
CA THR A 6 -19.71 -2.42 -43.66
C THR A 6 -19.72 -3.83 -44.22
N ASP A 7 -18.59 -4.31 -44.71
CA ASP A 7 -18.39 -5.72 -45.11
C ASP A 7 -18.20 -6.65 -43.90
N ILE A 8 -18.40 -6.11 -42.69
CA ILE A 8 -18.29 -6.86 -41.43
C ILE A 8 -19.54 -7.74 -41.27
N SER A 9 -19.32 -9.02 -41.03
CA SER A 9 -20.37 -9.97 -40.68
C SER A 9 -20.14 -10.60 -39.30
N THR A 10 -21.23 -10.99 -38.63
CA THR A 10 -21.15 -11.78 -37.38
C THR A 10 -20.74 -13.23 -37.71
N LYS A 11 -20.36 -14.00 -36.65
CA LYS A 11 -20.06 -15.44 -36.75
C LYS A 11 -21.18 -16.25 -37.45
N CYS A 12 -22.42 -15.75 -37.42
CA CYS A 12 -23.59 -16.35 -38.05
C CYS A 12 -23.91 -15.73 -39.42
N GLY A 13 -22.98 -15.00 -40.05
CA GLY A 13 -23.14 -14.43 -41.41
C GLY A 13 -24.07 -13.21 -41.51
N ARG A 14 -24.51 -12.62 -40.38
CA ARG A 14 -25.37 -11.42 -40.37
C ARG A 14 -24.55 -10.17 -40.64
N LYS A 15 -25.01 -9.31 -41.57
CA LYS A 15 -24.37 -8.02 -41.85
C LYS A 15 -24.45 -7.10 -40.61
N VAL A 16 -23.35 -6.39 -40.34
CA VAL A 16 -23.26 -5.39 -39.28
C VAL A 16 -23.52 -4.01 -39.89
N LEU A 17 -24.48 -3.28 -39.32
CA LEU A 17 -24.82 -1.90 -39.70
C LEU A 17 -24.52 -0.95 -38.55
N PHE A 18 -23.71 0.08 -38.79
CA PHE A 18 -23.49 1.15 -37.85
C PHE A 18 -24.49 2.28 -38.11
N LYS A 19 -25.27 2.63 -37.08
CA LYS A 19 -26.28 3.72 -37.13
C LYS A 19 -26.05 4.71 -35.99
N LYS A 20 -26.24 5.99 -36.28
CA LYS A 20 -26.31 7.01 -35.23
C LYS A 20 -27.57 6.78 -34.39
N SER A 21 -27.41 6.62 -33.08
CA SER A 21 -28.54 6.55 -32.15
C SER A 21 -29.05 7.95 -31.80
N SER A 22 -30.35 8.11 -31.70
CA SER A 22 -30.97 9.29 -31.10
C SER A 22 -31.08 9.22 -29.58
N LYS A 23 -30.76 8.05 -29.00
CA LYS A 23 -30.80 7.82 -27.55
C LYS A 23 -29.48 8.23 -26.91
N SER A 24 -29.52 8.89 -25.78
CA SER A 24 -28.35 9.22 -24.95
C SER A 24 -27.88 7.97 -24.24
N VAL A 25 -26.79 7.38 -24.73
CA VAL A 25 -26.15 6.19 -24.12
C VAL A 25 -24.95 6.64 -23.32
N THR A 26 -24.71 6.01 -22.17
CA THR A 26 -23.52 6.18 -21.35
C THR A 26 -22.79 4.86 -21.18
N GLY A 27 -21.45 4.92 -21.13
CA GLY A 27 -20.60 3.82 -20.66
C GLY A 27 -20.19 3.95 -19.18
N PHE A 28 -20.64 5.02 -18.50
CA PHE A 28 -20.20 5.39 -17.16
C PHE A 28 -21.38 5.71 -16.23
N SER A 29 -22.45 4.91 -16.28
CA SER A 29 -23.68 5.19 -15.53
C SER A 29 -23.49 5.33 -14.03
N GLY A 30 -22.59 4.57 -13.42
CA GLY A 30 -22.28 4.62 -11.99
C GLY A 30 -21.55 5.88 -11.54
N VAL A 31 -21.09 6.72 -12.46
CA VAL A 31 -20.46 8.02 -12.11
C VAL A 31 -21.39 8.94 -11.34
N LEU A 32 -22.69 8.89 -11.62
CA LEU A 32 -23.68 9.68 -10.90
C LEU A 32 -23.71 9.33 -9.40
N MET A 33 -23.76 8.03 -9.09
CA MET A 33 -23.74 7.49 -7.74
C MET A 33 -22.39 7.78 -7.05
N PHE A 34 -21.28 7.50 -7.73
CA PHE A 34 -19.95 7.69 -7.16
C PHE A 34 -19.65 9.16 -6.84
N LYS A 35 -20.01 10.08 -7.74
CA LYS A 35 -19.86 11.52 -7.51
C LYS A 35 -20.73 12.00 -6.35
N ASP A 36 -21.93 11.48 -6.19
CA ASP A 36 -22.80 11.82 -5.05
C ASP A 36 -22.21 11.32 -3.73
N ALA A 37 -21.66 10.10 -3.71
CA ALA A 37 -20.94 9.56 -2.56
C ALA A 37 -19.71 10.41 -2.19
N LEU A 38 -18.90 10.83 -3.18
CA LEU A 38 -17.79 11.78 -2.97
C LEU A 38 -18.25 13.10 -2.38
N LYS A 39 -19.38 13.63 -2.88
CA LYS A 39 -19.97 14.89 -2.42
C LYS A 39 -20.46 14.82 -0.97
N LYS A 40 -20.98 13.68 -0.54
CA LYS A 40 -21.47 13.44 0.83
C LYS A 40 -20.32 13.15 1.83
N SER A 41 -19.13 12.80 1.34
CA SER A 41 -17.98 12.44 2.19
C SER A 41 -17.34 13.67 2.84
N THR A 42 -17.42 13.79 4.16
CA THR A 42 -16.72 14.83 4.94
C THR A 42 -15.20 14.71 4.78
N PHE A 43 -14.66 13.50 4.67
CA PHE A 43 -13.25 13.26 4.39
C PHE A 43 -12.80 13.93 3.08
N VAL A 44 -13.51 13.66 1.97
CA VAL A 44 -13.20 14.27 0.66
C VAL A 44 -13.41 15.79 0.70
N GLN A 45 -14.43 16.28 1.42
CA GLN A 45 -14.65 17.71 1.61
C GLN A 45 -13.48 18.37 2.31
N ASN A 46 -13.00 17.81 3.43
CA ASN A 46 -11.85 18.33 4.19
C ASN A 46 -10.59 18.43 3.32
N ILE A 47 -10.35 17.44 2.44
CA ILE A 47 -9.25 17.52 1.47
C ILE A 47 -9.46 18.69 0.51
N CYS A 48 -10.66 18.82 -0.07
CA CYS A 48 -10.97 19.89 -1.01
C CYS A 48 -10.83 21.28 -0.36
N ASP A 49 -11.32 21.45 0.86
CA ASP A 49 -11.27 22.71 1.60
C ASP A 49 -9.84 23.07 1.97
N THR A 50 -9.03 22.08 2.41
CA THR A 50 -7.61 22.30 2.67
C THR A 50 -6.87 22.72 1.41
N VAL A 51 -7.10 22.04 0.28
CA VAL A 51 -6.48 22.44 -1.00
C VAL A 51 -6.94 23.82 -1.41
N ASN A 52 -8.23 24.14 -1.25
CA ASN A 52 -8.77 25.45 -1.62
C ASN A 52 -8.25 26.57 -0.72
N TYR A 53 -8.02 26.30 0.56
CA TYR A 53 -7.39 27.26 1.49
C TYR A 53 -5.98 27.68 1.02
N TRP A 54 -5.18 26.73 0.57
CA TRP A 54 -3.83 26.99 0.07
C TRP A 54 -3.80 27.52 -1.38
N PHE A 55 -4.79 27.12 -2.20
CA PHE A 55 -4.87 27.43 -3.63
C PHE A 55 -6.29 27.90 -4.01
N PRO A 56 -6.72 29.07 -3.55
CA PRO A 56 -8.09 29.54 -3.74
C PRO A 56 -8.53 29.56 -5.21
N ARG A 57 -9.70 29.00 -5.50
CA ARG A 57 -10.35 28.97 -6.81
C ARG A 57 -11.87 29.26 -6.74
N ASP A 58 -12.31 29.93 -5.70
CA ASP A 58 -13.75 30.23 -5.51
C ASP A 58 -14.16 31.54 -6.18
N SER A 59 -13.23 32.20 -6.90
CA SER A 59 -13.53 33.38 -7.68
C SER A 59 -14.41 33.07 -8.90
N ILE A 60 -15.27 34.01 -9.28
CA ILE A 60 -16.11 33.95 -10.50
C ILE A 60 -15.27 33.82 -11.79
N PHE A 61 -13.99 34.14 -11.74
CA PHE A 61 -13.07 34.01 -12.89
C PHE A 61 -12.64 32.58 -13.18
N TYR A 62 -12.95 31.61 -12.29
CA TYR A 62 -12.61 30.22 -12.50
C TYR A 62 -13.83 29.42 -12.94
N ALA A 63 -13.76 28.80 -14.11
CA ALA A 63 -14.82 27.93 -14.63
C ALA A 63 -15.03 26.65 -13.79
N TYR A 64 -14.02 26.25 -13.01
CA TYR A 64 -14.03 25.08 -12.15
C TYR A 64 -13.48 25.43 -10.78
N ARG A 65 -14.20 25.09 -9.72
CA ARG A 65 -13.72 25.20 -8.34
C ARG A 65 -12.73 24.08 -8.02
N THR A 66 -11.92 24.27 -7.00
CA THR A 66 -10.98 23.24 -6.49
C THR A 66 -11.66 21.89 -6.27
N ARG A 67 -12.83 21.91 -5.64
CA ARG A 67 -13.66 20.72 -5.39
C ARG A 67 -14.03 19.98 -6.67
N ASP A 68 -14.45 20.68 -7.70
CA ASP A 68 -14.83 20.06 -8.97
C ASP A 68 -13.66 19.33 -9.63
N LEU A 69 -12.47 19.94 -9.61
CA LEU A 69 -11.26 19.34 -10.18
C LEU A 69 -10.81 18.08 -9.42
N ILE A 70 -10.82 18.12 -8.08
CA ILE A 70 -10.45 16.97 -7.24
C ILE A 70 -11.47 15.83 -7.41
N MET A 71 -12.78 16.11 -7.32
CA MET A 71 -13.81 15.10 -7.47
C MET A 71 -13.81 14.49 -8.88
N MET A 72 -13.59 15.32 -9.91
CA MET A 72 -13.45 14.85 -11.28
C MET A 72 -12.24 13.92 -11.43
N ARG A 73 -11.08 14.28 -10.83
CA ARG A 73 -9.88 13.44 -10.85
C ARG A 73 -10.12 12.10 -10.17
N LEU A 74 -10.70 12.09 -8.98
CA LEU A 74 -11.05 10.86 -8.25
C LEU A 74 -11.98 9.96 -9.08
N THR A 75 -13.00 10.56 -9.72
CA THR A 75 -13.94 9.82 -10.56
C THR A 75 -13.27 9.24 -11.80
N ARG A 76 -12.40 10.00 -12.46
CA ARG A 76 -11.63 9.51 -13.62
C ARG A 76 -10.72 8.36 -13.26
N LEU A 77 -9.97 8.47 -12.16
CA LEU A 77 -9.12 7.38 -11.65
C LEU A 77 -9.95 6.13 -11.35
N ALA A 78 -11.10 6.29 -10.68
CA ALA A 78 -12.01 5.19 -10.41
C ALA A 78 -12.51 4.53 -11.70
N CYS A 79 -12.76 5.31 -12.76
CA CYS A 79 -13.14 4.81 -14.08
C CYS A 79 -11.97 4.25 -14.91
N GLY A 80 -10.72 4.29 -14.42
CA GLY A 80 -9.55 3.81 -15.16
C GLY A 80 -9.07 4.75 -16.26
N LEU A 81 -9.26 6.06 -16.07
CA LEU A 81 -8.89 7.14 -16.98
C LEU A 81 -7.85 8.05 -16.31
N PRO A 82 -6.59 7.59 -16.16
CA PRO A 82 -5.60 8.27 -15.34
C PRO A 82 -4.94 9.49 -15.99
N ASP A 83 -4.86 9.54 -17.32
CA ASP A 83 -4.12 10.60 -18.00
C ASP A 83 -5.00 11.84 -18.20
N PHE A 84 -4.38 13.03 -18.25
CA PHE A 84 -5.15 14.27 -18.44
C PHE A 84 -5.92 14.27 -19.75
N ILE A 85 -5.35 13.67 -20.80
CA ILE A 85 -6.00 13.57 -22.11
C ILE A 85 -7.27 12.69 -22.10
N ASP A 86 -7.37 11.75 -21.16
CA ASP A 86 -8.55 10.87 -21.04
C ASP A 86 -9.84 11.64 -20.78
N GLY A 87 -9.74 12.89 -20.29
CA GLY A 87 -10.87 13.80 -20.17
C GLY A 87 -11.64 14.01 -21.47
N VAL A 88 -11.02 13.80 -22.64
CA VAL A 88 -11.67 13.91 -23.95
C VAL A 88 -12.77 12.85 -24.09
N GLN A 89 -12.49 11.59 -23.70
CA GLN A 89 -13.49 10.49 -23.76
C GLN A 89 -14.61 10.69 -22.72
N PHE A 90 -14.26 11.28 -21.58
CA PHE A 90 -15.15 11.44 -20.43
C PHE A 90 -16.15 12.59 -20.61
N LYS A 91 -15.73 13.71 -21.24
CA LYS A 91 -16.53 14.94 -21.36
C LYS A 91 -17.81 14.77 -22.16
N ASP A 92 -17.84 13.87 -23.13
CA ASP A 92 -18.96 13.68 -24.05
C ASP A 92 -19.95 12.61 -23.60
N ASP A 93 -19.65 11.90 -22.51
CA ASP A 93 -20.55 10.89 -21.94
C ASP A 93 -21.78 11.52 -21.28
N ALA A 94 -22.95 10.92 -21.48
CA ALA A 94 -24.22 11.46 -21.02
C ALA A 94 -24.34 11.49 -19.47
N ALA A 95 -23.91 10.44 -18.76
CA ALA A 95 -23.94 10.40 -17.30
C ALA A 95 -22.94 11.37 -16.69
N VAL A 96 -21.75 11.49 -17.27
CA VAL A 96 -20.73 12.43 -16.82
C VAL A 96 -21.20 13.89 -16.95
N ARG A 97 -21.86 14.23 -18.05
CA ARG A 97 -22.47 15.56 -18.23
C ARG A 97 -23.53 15.85 -17.18
N GLN A 98 -24.35 14.86 -16.82
CA GLN A 98 -25.35 15.03 -15.76
C GLN A 98 -24.67 15.16 -14.37
N ALA A 99 -23.59 14.43 -14.13
CA ALA A 99 -22.86 14.50 -12.87
C ALA A 99 -22.10 15.82 -12.67
N PHE A 100 -21.37 16.29 -13.69
CA PHE A 100 -20.41 17.38 -13.57
C PHE A 100 -20.73 18.62 -14.41
N GLY A 101 -21.71 18.54 -15.31
CA GLY A 101 -22.02 19.59 -16.29
C GLY A 101 -20.92 19.73 -17.34
N ARG A 102 -19.83 20.38 -16.97
CA ARG A 102 -18.65 20.56 -17.84
C ARG A 102 -17.46 19.82 -17.30
N CYS A 103 -16.65 19.24 -18.18
CA CYS A 103 -15.37 18.63 -17.82
C CYS A 103 -14.20 19.54 -18.19
N PRO A 104 -13.18 19.66 -17.34
CA PRO A 104 -11.97 20.43 -17.63
C PRO A 104 -11.23 19.82 -18.83
N SER A 105 -10.56 20.69 -19.58
CA SER A 105 -9.61 20.25 -20.59
C SER A 105 -8.32 19.71 -19.95
N ALA A 106 -7.57 18.87 -20.66
CA ALA A 106 -6.26 18.40 -20.22
C ALA A 106 -5.33 19.54 -19.78
N ALA A 107 -5.37 20.68 -20.50
CA ALA A 107 -4.61 21.86 -20.14
C ALA A 107 -5.09 22.52 -18.84
N THR A 108 -6.38 22.47 -18.54
CA THR A 108 -6.92 23.01 -17.28
C THR A 108 -6.49 22.13 -16.09
N ASP A 109 -6.56 20.80 -16.23
CA ASP A 109 -6.06 19.86 -15.23
C ASP A 109 -4.57 20.06 -15.01
N SER A 110 -3.75 20.02 -16.06
CA SER A 110 -2.30 20.21 -15.98
C SER A 110 -1.92 21.51 -15.25
N ARG A 111 -2.56 22.63 -15.62
CA ARG A 111 -2.31 23.93 -14.95
C ARG A 111 -2.67 23.92 -13.47
N PHE A 112 -3.74 23.23 -13.09
CA PHE A 112 -4.14 23.11 -11.68
C PHE A 112 -3.09 22.38 -10.86
N TYR A 113 -2.63 21.21 -11.31
CA TYR A 113 -1.65 20.41 -10.58
C TYR A 113 -0.25 21.08 -10.57
N ASN A 114 0.19 21.63 -11.70
CA ASN A 114 1.46 22.36 -11.77
C ASN A 114 1.47 23.61 -10.88
N ARG A 115 0.35 24.32 -10.74
CA ARG A 115 0.24 25.44 -9.80
C ARG A 115 0.43 24.99 -8.35
N ILE A 116 -0.16 23.85 -7.95
CA ILE A 116 0.04 23.27 -6.62
C ILE A 116 1.52 22.95 -6.43
N GLY A 117 2.14 22.29 -7.38
CA GLY A 117 3.55 21.94 -7.36
C GLY A 117 4.45 23.17 -7.21
N GLY A 118 4.26 24.17 -8.06
CA GLY A 118 5.06 25.40 -8.05
C GLY A 118 4.99 26.16 -6.73
N VAL A 119 3.82 26.22 -6.09
CA VAL A 119 3.67 26.85 -4.75
C VAL A 119 4.37 26.00 -3.68
N CYS A 120 4.20 24.67 -3.70
CA CYS A 120 4.90 23.79 -2.78
C CYS A 120 6.41 23.91 -2.91
N THR A 121 6.93 24.06 -4.13
CA THR A 121 8.35 24.31 -4.40
C THR A 121 8.79 25.66 -3.82
N ALA A 122 7.99 26.71 -3.95
CA ALA A 122 8.30 28.04 -3.44
C ALA A 122 8.21 28.14 -1.90
N VAL A 123 7.40 27.29 -1.26
CA VAL A 123 7.18 27.26 0.20
C VAL A 123 7.79 25.97 0.80
N ARG A 124 8.91 25.50 0.22
CA ARG A 124 9.66 24.39 0.85
C ARG A 124 9.93 24.75 2.30
N ASP A 125 9.73 23.77 3.19
CA ASP A 125 9.91 23.97 4.63
C ASP A 125 11.29 24.56 4.91
N LYS A 126 11.32 25.84 5.28
CA LYS A 126 12.53 26.57 5.68
C LYS A 126 13.10 26.12 7.05
N ARG A 127 12.73 24.94 7.52
CA ARG A 127 13.22 24.38 8.79
C ARG A 127 14.68 23.96 8.75
N ILE A 128 15.32 24.13 7.59
CA ILE A 128 16.72 23.77 7.38
C ILE A 128 17.52 25.06 7.41
N ASP A 129 18.52 25.12 8.28
CA ASP A 129 19.57 26.12 8.23
C ASP A 129 20.39 25.89 6.95
N GLY A 130 20.00 26.53 5.86
CA GLY A 130 20.63 26.42 4.57
C GLY A 130 19.64 26.40 3.40
N ASN A 131 20.17 26.49 2.17
CA ASN A 131 19.38 26.36 0.96
C ASN A 131 19.07 24.87 0.71
N PRO A 132 17.79 24.45 0.57
CA PRO A 132 17.45 23.06 0.26
C PRO A 132 18.13 22.51 -1.00
N GLU A 133 18.52 23.39 -1.94
CA GLU A 133 19.22 22.99 -3.17
C GLU A 133 20.67 22.55 -2.91
N ASP A 134 21.26 22.95 -1.79
CA ASP A 134 22.62 22.54 -1.40
C ASP A 134 22.64 21.14 -0.75
N LEU A 135 21.48 20.61 -0.36
CA LEU A 135 21.39 19.27 0.18
C LEU A 135 21.51 18.21 -0.93
N PRO A 136 22.12 17.05 -0.65
CA PRO A 136 22.21 15.96 -1.60
C PRO A 136 20.83 15.53 -2.12
N LYS A 137 20.74 15.17 -3.40
CA LYS A 137 19.54 14.51 -3.93
C LYS A 137 19.29 13.24 -3.14
N GLY A 138 18.08 13.10 -2.60
CA GLY A 138 17.72 11.99 -1.71
C GLY A 138 17.71 12.35 -0.24
N ASP A 139 18.20 13.54 0.16
CA ASP A 139 17.98 14.03 1.53
C ASP A 139 16.49 14.37 1.72
N PRO A 140 15.79 13.72 2.68
CA PRO A 140 14.37 13.95 2.89
C PRO A 140 14.04 15.38 3.35
N ASN A 141 14.99 16.10 3.92
CA ASN A 141 14.80 17.51 4.27
C ASN A 141 14.71 18.40 3.02
N ARG A 142 15.28 17.96 1.89
CA ARG A 142 15.16 18.65 0.60
C ARG A 142 13.73 18.69 0.06
N ILE A 143 12.88 17.75 0.46
CA ILE A 143 11.54 17.51 -0.11
C ILE A 143 10.41 17.73 0.90
N GLY A 144 10.67 18.33 2.04
CA GLY A 144 9.65 18.64 3.04
C GLY A 144 8.56 19.57 2.50
N SER A 145 7.29 19.33 2.85
CA SER A 145 6.15 20.18 2.52
C SER A 145 5.11 20.14 3.63
N SER A 146 4.91 21.28 4.27
CA SER A 146 3.86 21.43 5.31
C SER A 146 2.45 21.24 4.75
N PHE A 147 2.22 21.63 3.49
CA PHE A 147 0.96 21.38 2.79
C PHE A 147 0.69 19.87 2.64
N MET A 148 1.66 19.10 2.13
CA MET A 148 1.51 17.65 1.97
C MET A 148 1.41 16.93 3.31
N THR A 149 2.14 17.38 4.34
CA THR A 149 2.01 16.88 5.71
C THR A 149 0.59 17.10 6.24
N ARG A 150 0.02 18.29 6.03
CA ARG A 150 -1.37 18.58 6.45
C ARG A 150 -2.38 17.68 5.76
N LEU A 151 -2.22 17.45 4.45
CA LEU A 151 -3.08 16.55 3.70
C LEU A 151 -2.96 15.08 4.19
N ASN A 152 -1.74 14.63 4.42
CA ASN A 152 -1.49 13.30 4.99
C ASN A 152 -2.10 13.15 6.39
N THR A 153 -2.11 14.19 7.22
CA THR A 153 -2.79 14.16 8.53
C THR A 153 -4.30 13.94 8.39
N ILE A 154 -4.94 14.54 7.40
CA ILE A 154 -6.38 14.31 7.13
C ILE A 154 -6.62 12.86 6.70
N LEU A 155 -5.78 12.33 5.81
CA LEU A 155 -5.84 10.95 5.36
C LEU A 155 -5.62 9.97 6.52
N LEU A 156 -4.65 10.27 7.39
CA LEU A 156 -4.33 9.49 8.58
C LEU A 156 -5.51 9.42 9.56
N LYS A 157 -6.16 10.55 9.82
CA LYS A 157 -7.37 10.62 10.67
C LYS A 157 -8.51 9.76 10.10
N GLU A 158 -8.72 9.79 8.79
CA GLU A 158 -9.71 8.93 8.14
C GLU A 158 -9.32 7.45 8.29
N ALA A 159 -8.06 7.09 8.08
CA ALA A 159 -7.59 5.72 8.27
C ALA A 159 -7.77 5.23 9.72
N ILE A 160 -7.43 6.06 10.71
CA ILE A 160 -7.62 5.73 12.13
C ILE A 160 -9.10 5.52 12.47
N SER A 161 -9.99 6.33 11.89
CA SER A 161 -11.42 6.24 12.17
C SER A 161 -12.12 5.06 11.49
N ARG A 162 -11.65 4.64 10.32
CA ARG A 162 -12.28 3.63 9.46
C ARG A 162 -11.67 2.25 9.54
N ALA A 163 -10.36 2.17 9.85
CA ALA A 163 -9.68 0.90 9.88
C ALA A 163 -10.29 -0.04 10.94
N PRO A 164 -10.60 -1.30 10.60
CA PRO A 164 -11.09 -2.26 11.58
C PRO A 164 -10.03 -2.45 12.66
N ARG A 165 -10.45 -2.33 13.93
CA ARG A 165 -9.58 -2.56 15.08
C ARG A 165 -9.97 -3.86 15.74
N HIS A 166 -9.12 -4.85 15.64
CA HIS A 166 -9.29 -6.08 16.41
C HIS A 166 -8.80 -5.84 17.84
N ASN A 167 -9.68 -5.98 18.84
CA ASN A 167 -9.36 -5.74 20.25
C ASN A 167 -8.70 -4.38 20.56
N GLY A 168 -8.92 -3.35 19.73
CA GLY A 168 -8.34 -2.03 19.89
C GLY A 168 -6.87 -1.89 19.48
N PHE A 169 -6.27 -2.91 18.85
CA PHE A 169 -4.90 -2.87 18.32
C PHE A 169 -4.82 -2.19 16.96
N VAL A 170 -3.71 -1.49 16.75
CA VAL A 170 -3.40 -0.78 15.51
C VAL A 170 -2.10 -1.32 14.95
N ILE A 171 -2.14 -1.81 13.71
CA ILE A 171 -0.95 -2.23 12.96
C ILE A 171 -0.65 -1.17 11.92
N ILE A 172 0.57 -0.65 11.96
CA ILE A 172 1.12 0.32 11.01
C ILE A 172 2.06 -0.44 10.08
N ASP A 173 1.62 -0.69 8.86
CA ASP A 173 2.43 -1.30 7.82
C ASP A 173 3.11 -0.23 6.98
N ALA A 174 4.43 -0.32 6.82
CA ALA A 174 5.21 0.59 5.99
C ALA A 174 5.99 -0.17 4.93
N ASP A 175 5.97 0.35 3.70
CA ASP A 175 6.77 -0.15 2.60
C ASP A 175 7.03 0.96 1.58
N SER A 176 8.07 0.82 0.78
CA SER A 176 8.40 1.74 -0.31
C SER A 176 8.51 0.99 -1.63
N THR A 177 8.18 1.70 -2.69
CA THR A 177 8.22 1.10 -4.02
C THR A 177 8.81 2.06 -5.03
N VAL A 178 9.59 1.55 -5.98
CA VAL A 178 10.10 2.37 -7.07
C VAL A 178 9.00 2.67 -8.08
N ILE A 179 8.95 3.93 -8.50
CA ILE A 179 8.15 4.40 -9.62
C ILE A 179 9.13 4.90 -10.70
N PRO A 180 9.35 4.13 -11.77
CA PRO A 180 10.22 4.53 -12.86
C PRO A 180 9.71 5.82 -13.52
N CYS A 181 10.63 6.74 -13.82
CA CYS A 181 10.35 7.96 -14.55
C CYS A 181 11.22 7.99 -15.81
N TYR A 182 10.59 8.18 -16.95
CA TYR A 182 11.26 8.14 -18.27
C TYR A 182 11.47 9.52 -18.89
N GLY A 183 10.99 10.56 -18.21
CA GLY A 183 11.12 11.96 -18.63
C GLY A 183 12.15 12.74 -17.81
N LYS A 184 12.02 14.06 -17.86
CA LYS A 184 12.86 15.01 -17.12
C LYS A 184 12.14 15.57 -15.89
N GLN A 185 11.48 14.69 -15.14
CA GLN A 185 10.79 15.09 -13.91
C GLN A 185 11.80 15.60 -12.88
N ASP A 186 11.39 16.60 -12.11
CA ASP A 186 12.21 17.16 -11.04
C ASP A 186 12.47 16.13 -9.94
N GLU A 187 13.60 16.23 -9.27
CA GLU A 187 14.02 15.39 -8.13
C GLU A 187 14.07 13.87 -8.44
N ILE A 188 14.08 13.45 -9.70
CA ILE A 188 14.33 12.03 -10.00
C ILE A 188 15.79 11.67 -9.68
N ALA A 189 15.99 10.46 -9.17
CA ALA A 189 17.31 9.91 -8.92
C ALA A 189 17.39 8.43 -9.27
N TYR A 190 18.62 7.94 -9.45
CA TYR A 190 18.87 6.54 -9.73
C TYR A 190 18.62 5.66 -8.51
N CYS A 191 17.76 4.67 -8.66
CA CYS A 191 17.52 3.64 -7.66
C CYS A 191 18.37 2.41 -7.98
N GLY A 192 19.47 2.23 -7.25
CA GLY A 192 20.42 1.14 -7.49
C GLY A 192 19.82 -0.25 -7.32
N LYS A 193 18.83 -0.42 -6.44
CA LYS A 193 18.17 -1.71 -6.21
C LYS A 193 17.40 -2.22 -7.42
N GLN A 194 16.81 -1.33 -8.23
CA GLN A 194 16.03 -1.68 -9.43
C GLN A 194 16.71 -1.27 -10.74
N GLY A 195 17.83 -0.55 -10.69
CA GLY A 195 18.56 -0.15 -11.88
C GLY A 195 17.85 0.90 -12.75
N VAL A 196 16.97 1.73 -12.18
CA VAL A 196 16.17 2.71 -12.91
C VAL A 196 16.20 4.09 -12.26
N ASN A 197 16.01 5.14 -13.06
CA ASN A 197 15.75 6.48 -12.54
C ASN A 197 14.27 6.63 -12.18
N GLY A 198 13.98 7.31 -11.08
CA GLY A 198 12.60 7.55 -10.69
C GLY A 198 12.42 8.09 -9.28
N TYR A 199 11.24 7.84 -8.74
CA TYR A 199 10.85 8.15 -7.37
C TYR A 199 10.80 6.89 -6.52
N TYR A 200 10.90 7.08 -5.20
CA TYR A 200 10.84 6.00 -4.20
C TYR A 200 9.86 6.37 -3.07
N PRO A 201 8.55 6.50 -3.38
CA PRO A 201 7.57 6.89 -2.37
C PRO A 201 7.43 5.86 -1.26
N LEU A 202 7.33 6.39 -0.03
CA LEU A 202 6.92 5.66 1.16
C LEU A 202 5.39 5.57 1.21
N HIS A 203 4.89 4.37 1.44
CA HIS A 203 3.47 4.08 1.67
C HIS A 203 3.29 3.56 3.08
N VAL A 204 2.33 4.12 3.81
CA VAL A 204 1.96 3.65 5.14
C VAL A 204 0.47 3.34 5.19
N TYR A 205 0.14 2.20 5.79
CA TYR A 205 -1.23 1.73 5.96
C TYR A 205 -1.51 1.48 7.44
N ILE A 206 -2.73 1.77 7.89
CA ILE A 206 -3.23 1.41 9.22
C ILE A 206 -4.29 0.32 9.07
N ASN A 207 -4.01 -0.88 9.59
CA ASN A 207 -4.88 -2.06 9.46
C ASN A 207 -5.41 -2.22 8.02
N GLY A 208 -4.53 -1.97 7.02
CA GLY A 208 -4.83 -2.06 5.60
C GLY A 208 -5.46 -0.82 4.96
N TYR A 209 -5.79 0.23 5.70
CA TYR A 209 -6.27 1.50 5.12
C TYR A 209 -5.10 2.42 4.78
N PRO A 210 -5.10 3.03 3.57
CA PRO A 210 -4.11 4.05 3.22
C PRO A 210 -4.09 5.18 4.24
N ALA A 211 -2.93 5.45 4.84
CA ALA A 211 -2.80 6.41 5.93
C ALA A 211 -1.81 7.53 5.65
N TRP A 212 -0.73 7.24 4.92
CA TRP A 212 0.31 8.21 4.63
C TRP A 212 1.03 7.87 3.33
N ILE A 213 1.28 8.86 2.49
CA ILE A 213 2.13 8.71 1.30
C ILE A 213 3.12 9.87 1.22
N GLN A 214 4.39 9.55 1.09
CA GLN A 214 5.45 10.55 0.95
C GLN A 214 6.31 10.23 -0.26
N ASN A 215 6.33 11.12 -1.24
CA ASN A 215 7.20 10.98 -2.40
C ASN A 215 8.65 11.28 -2.04
N ALA A 216 9.57 10.63 -2.73
CA ALA A 216 11.00 10.84 -2.56
C ALA A 216 11.78 10.50 -3.84
N PRO A 217 12.99 11.09 -4.05
CA PRO A 217 13.91 10.67 -5.09
C PRO A 217 14.30 9.19 -4.98
N GLY A 218 14.59 8.54 -6.10
CA GLY A 218 14.94 7.11 -6.15
C GLY A 218 16.16 6.70 -5.32
N ALA A 219 17.07 7.64 -5.02
CA ALA A 219 18.26 7.42 -4.19
C ALA A 219 17.99 7.55 -2.68
N THR A 220 16.76 7.90 -2.27
CA THR A 220 16.45 8.16 -0.85
C THR A 220 16.45 6.87 -0.03
N ASP A 221 17.02 6.94 1.15
CA ASP A 221 16.95 5.85 2.13
C ASP A 221 15.55 5.75 2.75
N GLY A 222 14.87 4.63 2.51
CA GLY A 222 13.52 4.38 3.05
C GLY A 222 13.44 4.42 4.57
N ARG A 223 14.53 4.04 5.28
CA ARG A 223 14.62 4.09 6.75
C ARG A 223 14.45 5.51 7.26
N HIS A 224 15.11 6.44 6.61
CA HIS A 224 15.07 7.85 6.98
C HIS A 224 13.70 8.48 6.68
N LEU A 225 13.08 8.12 5.55
CA LEU A 225 11.71 8.53 5.24
C LEU A 225 10.72 8.06 6.28
N LEU A 226 10.78 6.78 6.66
CA LEU A 226 9.88 6.21 7.66
C LEU A 226 10.10 6.87 9.03
N ARG A 227 11.34 7.11 9.44
CA ARG A 227 11.65 7.77 10.70
C ARG A 227 11.01 9.15 10.81
N ILE A 228 11.04 9.94 9.73
CA ILE A 228 10.41 11.28 9.69
C ILE A 228 8.88 11.17 9.68
N ALA A 229 8.32 10.26 8.88
CA ALA A 229 6.88 10.09 8.77
C ALA A 229 6.27 9.48 10.04
N LEU A 230 7.00 8.63 10.74
CA LEU A 230 6.49 7.89 11.88
C LEU A 230 6.17 8.79 13.08
N GLU A 231 6.92 9.88 13.29
CA GLU A 231 6.66 10.78 14.42
C GLU A 231 5.24 11.38 14.40
N PRO A 232 4.78 12.08 13.34
CA PRO A 232 3.41 12.57 13.30
C PRO A 232 2.37 11.45 13.23
N ILE A 233 2.69 10.29 12.66
CA ILE A 233 1.78 9.15 12.60
C ILE A 233 1.54 8.58 14.00
N LEU A 234 2.58 8.30 14.76
CA LEU A 234 2.46 7.78 16.13
C LEU A 234 1.74 8.76 17.03
N GLN A 235 2.08 10.05 16.96
CA GLN A 235 1.42 11.08 17.75
C GLN A 235 -0.09 11.11 17.49
N GLU A 236 -0.51 11.12 16.23
CA GLU A 236 -1.95 11.16 15.87
C GLU A 236 -2.68 9.88 16.32
N VAL A 237 -2.05 8.69 16.22
CA VAL A 237 -2.63 7.43 16.68
C VAL A 237 -2.80 7.44 18.20
N ILE A 238 -1.80 7.91 18.94
CA ILE A 238 -1.84 8.03 20.42
C ILE A 238 -2.91 9.05 20.82
N ASP A 239 -2.95 10.21 20.17
CA ASP A 239 -3.93 11.27 20.45
C ASP A 239 -5.38 10.81 20.16
N SER A 240 -5.55 9.82 19.28
CA SER A 240 -6.84 9.17 19.03
C SER A 240 -7.30 8.21 20.15
N GLY A 241 -6.53 8.10 21.25
CA GLY A 241 -6.83 7.27 22.42
C GLY A 241 -6.33 5.83 22.33
N VAL A 242 -5.41 5.52 21.40
CA VAL A 242 -4.76 4.21 21.36
C VAL A 242 -3.52 4.23 22.23
N SER A 243 -3.46 3.35 23.24
CA SER A 243 -2.29 3.25 24.09
C SER A 243 -1.08 2.69 23.33
N PRO A 244 0.14 3.18 23.59
CA PRO A 244 1.33 2.84 22.83
C PRO A 244 1.60 1.35 22.68
N GLU A 245 1.40 0.57 23.73
CA GLU A 245 1.58 -0.89 23.74
C GLU A 245 0.60 -1.64 22.82
N ARG A 246 -0.43 -0.96 22.31
CA ARG A 246 -1.39 -1.48 21.32
C ARG A 246 -1.07 -1.06 19.91
N ILE A 247 0.06 -0.38 19.69
CA ILE A 247 0.52 0.06 18.37
C ILE A 247 1.68 -0.84 17.94
N LEU A 248 1.53 -1.49 16.81
CA LEU A 248 2.56 -2.34 16.20
C LEU A 248 3.04 -1.76 14.88
N ILE A 249 4.32 -1.49 14.77
CA ILE A 249 4.96 -1.09 13.51
C ILE A 249 5.52 -2.33 12.82
N ARG A 250 5.16 -2.51 11.52
CA ARG A 250 5.56 -3.65 10.72
C ARG A 250 6.16 -3.20 9.39
N ALA A 251 7.40 -3.61 9.11
CA ALA A 251 8.10 -3.26 7.87
C ALA A 251 9.14 -4.32 7.49
N ASP A 252 9.67 -4.24 6.27
CA ASP A 252 10.70 -5.16 5.79
C ASP A 252 12.09 -4.85 6.36
N ALA A 253 13.08 -5.67 6.00
CA ALA A 253 14.47 -5.50 6.45
C ALA A 253 15.13 -4.20 5.93
N GLY A 254 14.59 -3.62 4.87
CA GLY A 254 15.06 -2.35 4.33
C GLY A 254 14.79 -1.17 5.28
N PHE A 255 13.87 -1.31 6.24
CA PHE A 255 13.57 -0.29 7.24
C PHE A 255 14.22 -0.55 8.61
N ASN A 256 14.97 -1.63 8.76
CA ASN A 256 15.60 -1.97 10.04
C ASN A 256 16.80 -1.04 10.31
N ALA A 257 16.57 -0.03 11.15
CA ALA A 257 17.58 0.93 11.58
C ALA A 257 17.47 1.19 13.08
N ASN A 258 18.62 1.34 13.74
CA ASN A 258 18.66 1.47 15.20
C ASN A 258 17.97 2.74 15.72
N ASP A 259 18.10 3.85 15.01
CA ASP A 259 17.45 5.13 15.34
C ASP A 259 15.93 5.07 15.18
N LEU A 260 15.43 4.39 14.14
CA LEU A 260 14.00 4.14 13.96
C LEU A 260 13.44 3.26 15.07
N ILE A 261 14.15 2.17 15.40
CA ILE A 261 13.72 1.25 16.45
C ILE A 261 13.70 1.96 17.82
N LYS A 262 14.73 2.76 18.11
CA LYS A 262 14.78 3.56 19.31
C LYS A 262 13.59 4.53 19.41
N GLN A 263 13.24 5.21 18.32
CA GLN A 263 12.06 6.09 18.26
C GLN A 263 10.77 5.34 18.62
N ILE A 264 10.61 4.10 18.17
CA ILE A 264 9.44 3.26 18.46
C ILE A 264 9.45 2.84 19.93
N GLU A 265 10.60 2.39 20.43
CA GLU A 265 10.80 1.97 21.82
C GLU A 265 10.61 3.12 22.81
N ASP A 266 11.13 4.31 22.51
CA ASP A 266 11.00 5.53 23.35
C ASP A 266 9.52 5.96 23.48
N LYS A 267 8.67 5.66 22.49
CA LYS A 267 7.21 5.89 22.55
C LYS A 267 6.45 4.76 23.24
N GLY A 268 7.10 3.69 23.65
CA GLY A 268 6.46 2.51 24.24
C GLY A 268 5.70 1.62 23.25
N CYS A 269 5.92 1.82 21.96
CA CYS A 269 5.26 1.06 20.90
C CYS A 269 5.94 -0.28 20.62
N LYS A 270 5.23 -1.16 19.95
CA LYS A 270 5.72 -2.48 19.52
C LYS A 270 6.17 -2.45 18.07
N TYR A 271 7.11 -3.33 17.73
CA TYR A 271 7.55 -3.49 16.35
C TYR A 271 7.83 -4.95 16.00
N ILE A 272 7.72 -5.26 14.72
CA ILE A 272 8.17 -6.49 14.09
C ILE A 272 8.74 -6.13 12.71
N LEU A 273 10.05 -6.15 12.60
CA LEU A 273 10.78 -5.68 11.42
C LEU A 273 11.59 -6.83 10.82
N GLY A 274 11.64 -6.90 9.49
CA GLY A 274 12.59 -7.74 8.82
C GLY A 274 14.01 -7.45 9.32
N PHE A 275 14.85 -8.48 9.42
CA PHE A 275 16.24 -8.34 9.82
C PHE A 275 17.15 -8.92 8.75
N GLY A 276 18.15 -8.14 8.34
CA GLY A 276 19.08 -8.56 7.28
C GLY A 276 19.94 -9.74 7.71
N GLN A 277 20.10 -10.70 6.83
CA GLN A 277 20.98 -11.83 7.03
C GLN A 277 22.42 -11.35 7.23
N ASN A 278 23.07 -11.82 8.29
CA ASN A 278 24.50 -11.58 8.53
C ASN A 278 25.20 -12.82 9.09
N LYS A 279 26.50 -12.91 8.91
CA LYS A 279 27.30 -14.07 9.30
C LYS A 279 27.22 -14.38 10.81
N THR A 280 27.15 -13.37 11.65
CA THR A 280 27.10 -13.55 13.10
C THR A 280 25.78 -14.19 13.54
N VAL A 281 24.64 -13.74 13.00
CA VAL A 281 23.32 -14.33 13.32
C VAL A 281 23.24 -15.75 12.77
N LEU A 282 23.67 -15.96 11.52
CA LEU A 282 23.74 -17.30 10.93
C LEU A 282 24.56 -18.28 11.78
N SER A 283 25.75 -17.84 12.24
CA SER A 283 26.61 -18.67 13.09
C SER A 283 25.95 -19.03 14.41
N LYS A 284 25.28 -18.05 15.07
CA LYS A 284 24.56 -18.29 16.34
C LYS A 284 23.38 -19.25 16.18
N VAL A 285 22.61 -19.11 15.10
CA VAL A 285 21.50 -20.02 14.81
C VAL A 285 22.01 -21.42 14.53
N SER A 286 23.07 -21.53 13.74
CA SER A 286 23.68 -22.82 13.43
C SER A 286 24.28 -23.51 14.67
N GLU A 287 24.96 -22.75 15.52
CA GLU A 287 25.48 -23.23 16.81
C GLU A 287 24.34 -23.74 17.69
N GLN A 288 23.29 -22.96 17.88
CA GLN A 288 22.12 -23.32 18.67
C GLN A 288 21.49 -24.61 18.17
N LEU A 289 21.21 -24.72 16.87
CA LEU A 289 20.55 -25.88 16.28
C LEU A 289 21.40 -27.17 16.32
N LEU A 290 22.73 -27.06 16.24
CA LEU A 290 23.63 -28.20 16.24
C LEU A 290 23.96 -28.71 17.65
N GLN A 291 23.87 -27.84 18.67
CA GLN A 291 24.12 -28.20 20.07
C GLN A 291 22.92 -28.84 20.76
N ILE A 292 21.69 -28.64 20.23
CA ILE A 292 20.48 -29.19 20.84
C ILE A 292 20.48 -30.72 20.66
N PRO A 293 20.49 -31.51 21.77
CA PRO A 293 20.32 -32.93 21.69
C PRO A 293 18.90 -33.29 21.24
N PRO A 294 18.71 -34.42 20.54
CA PRO A 294 17.37 -34.88 20.17
C PRO A 294 16.53 -35.14 21.43
N ALA A 295 15.41 -34.45 21.56
CA ALA A 295 14.47 -34.66 22.67
C ALA A 295 13.55 -35.87 22.41
N PRO A 296 13.17 -36.65 23.43
CA PRO A 296 12.19 -37.72 23.29
C PRO A 296 10.87 -37.19 22.73
N GLY A 297 10.39 -37.78 21.65
CA GLY A 297 9.12 -37.40 21.01
C GLY A 297 9.24 -36.30 19.91
N HIS A 298 10.41 -35.69 19.76
CA HIS A 298 10.66 -34.75 18.64
C HIS A 298 11.44 -35.44 17.52
N PRO A 299 11.05 -35.23 16.27
CA PRO A 299 11.85 -35.74 15.17
C PRO A 299 13.24 -35.08 15.19
N ASN A 300 14.29 -35.89 15.16
CA ASN A 300 15.64 -35.38 14.94
C ASN A 300 15.67 -34.55 13.65
N LEU A 301 16.46 -33.49 13.64
CA LEU A 301 16.80 -32.83 12.39
C LEU A 301 17.42 -33.86 11.45
N PRO A 302 16.90 -34.09 10.25
CA PRO A 302 17.52 -34.96 9.26
C PRO A 302 18.99 -34.64 9.08
N SER A 303 19.81 -35.65 8.84
CA SER A 303 21.26 -35.48 8.71
C SER A 303 21.64 -34.46 7.64
N GLU A 304 20.91 -34.46 6.55
CA GLU A 304 21.08 -33.54 5.43
C GLU A 304 20.83 -32.08 5.83
N ILE A 305 19.83 -31.83 6.67
CA ILE A 305 19.55 -30.48 7.19
C ILE A 305 20.64 -30.06 8.16
N ARG A 306 21.05 -30.97 9.07
CA ARG A 306 22.18 -30.69 10.00
C ARG A 306 23.43 -30.31 9.25
N THR A 307 23.76 -31.01 8.16
CA THR A 307 24.90 -30.72 7.31
C THR A 307 24.81 -29.33 6.68
N ARG A 308 23.65 -28.99 6.11
CA ARG A 308 23.39 -27.64 5.51
C ARG A 308 23.49 -26.52 6.53
N ILE A 309 22.95 -26.71 7.73
CA ILE A 309 23.05 -25.75 8.83
C ILE A 309 24.47 -25.60 9.29
N SER A 310 25.24 -26.72 9.40
CA SER A 310 26.62 -26.73 9.86
C SER A 310 27.58 -25.92 8.97
N ALA A 311 27.24 -25.75 7.69
CA ALA A 311 28.04 -24.90 6.79
C ALA A 311 28.11 -23.43 7.26
N HIS A 312 27.18 -22.96 8.08
CA HIS A 312 27.17 -21.63 8.67
C HIS A 312 27.65 -21.58 10.12
N ALA A 313 27.89 -22.74 10.74
CA ALA A 313 28.33 -22.83 12.11
C ALA A 313 29.82 -22.40 12.30
N PRO A 314 30.24 -22.12 13.54
CA PRO A 314 31.65 -22.03 13.88
C PRO A 314 32.44 -23.27 13.40
N LYS A 315 33.73 -23.10 13.09
CA LYS A 315 34.54 -24.16 12.51
C LYS A 315 34.55 -25.47 13.34
N GLU A 316 34.45 -25.30 14.65
CA GLU A 316 34.46 -26.40 15.63
C GLU A 316 33.22 -27.27 15.56
N LEU A 317 32.11 -26.75 15.02
CA LEU A 317 30.83 -27.44 14.93
C LEU A 317 30.47 -27.87 13.50
N ARG A 318 31.34 -27.60 12.51
CA ARG A 318 31.05 -27.95 11.12
C ARG A 318 31.09 -29.45 10.89
N LEU A 319 30.07 -29.99 10.32
CA LEU A 319 29.98 -31.40 9.90
C LEU A 319 30.50 -31.60 8.46
N CYS A 320 30.52 -30.52 7.67
CA CYS A 320 30.99 -30.53 6.29
C CYS A 320 31.80 -29.26 6.03
N SER A 321 32.94 -29.38 5.34
CA SER A 321 33.85 -28.26 5.08
C SER A 321 33.43 -27.41 3.88
N ASP A 322 32.80 -28.04 2.88
CA ASP A 322 32.46 -27.38 1.62
C ASP A 322 30.93 -27.30 1.42
N LYS A 323 30.50 -26.13 1.00
CA LYS A 323 29.08 -25.85 0.81
C LYS A 323 28.50 -26.55 -0.43
N ASP A 324 29.37 -26.80 -1.40
CA ASP A 324 28.99 -27.43 -2.67
C ASP A 324 28.84 -28.96 -2.55
N ASP A 325 29.40 -29.55 -1.48
CA ASP A 325 29.32 -30.98 -1.17
C ASP A 325 28.13 -31.35 -0.26
N LEU A 326 27.20 -30.39 -0.02
CA LEU A 326 26.04 -30.66 0.81
C LEU A 326 25.06 -31.60 0.09
N PRO A 327 24.58 -32.64 0.79
CA PRO A 327 23.66 -33.59 0.19
C PRO A 327 22.33 -32.91 -0.21
N LEU A 328 21.72 -33.42 -1.26
CA LEU A 328 20.36 -33.03 -1.67
C LEU A 328 19.35 -33.48 -0.63
N PHE A 329 18.33 -32.64 -0.40
CA PHE A 329 17.23 -32.96 0.49
C PHE A 329 15.90 -32.88 -0.27
N ASP A 330 15.26 -34.02 -0.46
CA ASP A 330 14.11 -34.16 -1.39
C ASP A 330 12.78 -33.64 -0.83
N HIS A 331 12.73 -33.28 0.43
CA HIS A 331 11.47 -32.88 1.07
C HIS A 331 11.53 -31.41 1.53
N PRO A 332 10.44 -30.64 1.33
CA PRO A 332 10.35 -29.29 1.87
C PRO A 332 10.26 -29.35 3.41
N PHE A 333 10.94 -28.42 4.06
CA PHE A 333 10.84 -28.28 5.52
C PHE A 333 10.86 -26.80 5.94
N ARG A 334 10.42 -26.55 7.17
CA ARG A 334 10.50 -25.25 7.83
C ARG A 334 10.92 -25.45 9.28
N ILE A 335 11.86 -24.63 9.73
CA ILE A 335 12.29 -24.52 11.12
C ILE A 335 12.11 -23.07 11.54
N CYS A 336 11.49 -22.84 12.68
CA CYS A 336 11.39 -21.52 13.31
C CYS A 336 12.00 -21.59 14.72
N GLY A 337 12.56 -20.48 15.15
CA GLY A 337 13.09 -20.36 16.49
C GLY A 337 13.55 -18.93 16.76
N HIS A 338 14.20 -18.70 17.89
CA HIS A 338 14.65 -17.37 18.30
C HIS A 338 16.06 -17.38 18.85
N VAL A 339 16.76 -16.28 18.64
CA VAL A 339 18.01 -15.93 19.29
C VAL A 339 17.74 -14.81 20.28
N ARG A 340 17.70 -15.14 21.56
CA ARG A 340 17.50 -14.19 22.65
C ARG A 340 18.78 -13.42 22.93
N ASN A 341 18.65 -12.22 23.47
CA ASN A 341 19.78 -11.40 23.94
C ASN A 341 20.85 -11.18 22.85
N TYR A 342 20.41 -11.05 21.60
CA TYR A 342 21.32 -10.69 20.52
C TYR A 342 21.65 -9.20 20.58
N ARG A 343 22.94 -8.88 20.56
CA ARG A 343 23.45 -7.50 20.52
C ARG A 343 24.41 -7.32 19.36
N ALA A 344 24.01 -6.48 18.39
CA ALA A 344 24.93 -5.98 17.38
C ALA A 344 25.83 -4.89 17.98
N ARG A 345 27.04 -4.69 17.41
CA ARG A 345 28.01 -3.69 17.94
C ARG A 345 27.45 -2.28 18.06
N SER A 346 26.51 -1.90 17.20
CA SER A 346 25.88 -0.58 17.17
C SER A 346 24.66 -0.45 18.08
N TRP A 347 24.23 -1.50 18.77
CA TRP A 347 23.02 -1.49 19.59
C TRP A 347 23.33 -1.15 21.04
N SER A 348 22.49 -0.32 21.63
CA SER A 348 22.56 0.05 23.04
C SER A 348 22.03 -1.04 23.98
N MET A 349 21.16 -1.92 23.46
CA MET A 349 20.47 -2.96 24.22
C MET A 349 20.39 -4.28 23.44
N ASP A 350 20.13 -5.36 24.16
CA ASP A 350 19.86 -6.67 23.58
C ASP A 350 18.47 -6.73 22.98
N ARG A 351 18.28 -7.47 21.89
CA ARG A 351 17.01 -7.64 21.20
C ARG A 351 16.79 -9.09 20.81
N THR A 352 15.55 -9.47 20.60
CA THR A 352 15.18 -10.81 20.15
C THR A 352 15.14 -10.86 18.63
N ILE A 353 15.84 -11.84 18.07
CA ILE A 353 15.78 -12.18 16.64
C ILE A 353 15.02 -13.50 16.51
N ILE A 354 13.97 -13.49 15.70
CA ILE A 354 13.27 -14.69 15.29
C ILE A 354 13.83 -15.15 13.95
N TYR A 355 14.10 -16.43 13.81
CA TYR A 355 14.53 -16.99 12.54
C TYR A 355 13.49 -17.95 11.95
N ARG A 356 13.49 -18.02 10.64
CA ARG A 356 12.79 -19.02 9.85
C ARG A 356 13.73 -19.56 8.79
N ILE A 357 13.88 -20.87 8.76
CA ILE A 357 14.67 -21.58 7.77
C ILE A 357 13.72 -22.40 6.92
N ASP A 358 13.65 -22.09 5.65
CA ASP A 358 12.83 -22.80 4.66
C ASP A 358 13.76 -23.57 3.71
N HIS A 359 13.43 -24.82 3.45
CA HIS A 359 14.04 -25.57 2.35
C HIS A 359 12.99 -25.88 1.30
N SER A 360 13.33 -25.62 0.05
CA SER A 360 12.53 -25.97 -1.11
C SER A 360 13.19 -27.12 -1.85
N ALA A 361 12.59 -28.31 -1.80
CA ALA A 361 13.05 -29.47 -2.54
C ALA A 361 13.12 -29.24 -4.06
N LYS A 362 12.17 -28.44 -4.60
CA LYS A 362 12.10 -28.14 -6.05
C LYS A 362 13.33 -27.41 -6.58
N TYR A 363 13.94 -26.55 -5.76
CA TYR A 363 15.08 -25.71 -6.15
C TYR A 363 16.35 -26.06 -5.40
N ASP A 364 16.31 -27.07 -4.56
CA ASP A 364 17.39 -27.46 -3.64
C ASP A 364 18.04 -26.25 -2.94
N ASN A 365 17.20 -25.36 -2.44
CA ASN A 365 17.63 -24.13 -1.82
C ASN A 365 17.13 -24.03 -0.37
N THR A 366 18.05 -23.68 0.52
CA THR A 366 17.76 -23.40 1.93
C THR A 366 17.86 -21.91 2.18
N ASP A 367 16.72 -21.29 2.53
CA ASP A 367 16.59 -19.86 2.74
C ASP A 367 16.50 -19.53 4.24
N PHE A 368 17.37 -18.66 4.71
CA PHE A 368 17.42 -18.17 6.08
C PHE A 368 16.82 -16.77 6.15
N ARG A 369 15.74 -16.62 6.89
CA ARG A 369 15.07 -15.34 7.07
C ARG A 369 15.00 -14.98 8.54
N PHE A 370 15.13 -13.69 8.81
CA PHE A 370 15.16 -13.16 10.17
C PHE A 370 14.21 -11.99 10.32
N ILE A 371 13.65 -11.87 11.52
CA ILE A 371 12.91 -10.68 11.97
C ILE A 371 13.39 -10.27 13.35
N GLN A 372 13.22 -9.01 13.67
CA GLN A 372 13.53 -8.42 14.95
C GLN A 372 12.26 -7.86 15.58
N THR A 373 12.05 -8.08 16.87
CA THR A 373 10.86 -7.64 17.59
C THR A 373 11.13 -7.35 19.05
N ASN A 374 10.31 -6.49 19.65
CA ASN A 374 10.17 -6.30 21.10
C ASN A 374 8.87 -6.91 21.65
N LEU A 375 8.12 -7.65 20.83
CA LEU A 375 6.95 -8.38 21.30
C LEU A 375 7.37 -9.55 22.16
N THR A 376 6.67 -9.71 23.29
CA THR A 376 6.69 -10.96 24.03
C THR A 376 5.75 -11.96 23.36
N ALA A 377 5.92 -13.20 23.70
CA ALA A 377 5.10 -14.27 23.15
C ALA A 377 3.61 -14.14 23.54
N GLU A 378 3.32 -13.69 24.77
CA GLU A 378 1.96 -13.43 25.22
C GLU A 378 1.29 -12.27 24.49
N GLU A 379 2.07 -11.27 24.10
CA GLU A 379 1.58 -10.11 23.36
C GLU A 379 1.28 -10.46 21.90
N CYS A 380 1.94 -11.45 21.32
CA CYS A 380 1.81 -11.82 19.91
C CYS A 380 0.35 -12.10 19.53
N SER A 381 -0.34 -12.94 20.29
CA SER A 381 -1.72 -13.32 20.01
C SER A 381 -2.71 -12.15 20.03
N ARG A 382 -2.37 -11.07 20.75
CA ARG A 382 -3.21 -9.87 20.84
C ARG A 382 -3.27 -9.09 19.53
N PHE A 383 -2.26 -9.21 18.67
CA PHE A 383 -2.18 -8.53 17.38
C PHE A 383 -2.73 -9.33 16.20
N PHE A 384 -3.22 -10.54 16.41
CA PHE A 384 -3.85 -11.29 15.32
C PHE A 384 -5.15 -10.61 14.89
N LEU A 385 -5.25 -10.32 13.60
CA LEU A 385 -6.43 -9.69 13.00
C LEU A 385 -7.55 -10.69 12.69
N PHE A 386 -7.25 -11.98 12.68
CA PHE A 386 -8.19 -13.05 12.35
C PHE A 386 -7.99 -14.26 13.25
N ASP A 387 -9.07 -14.81 13.76
CA ASP A 387 -9.11 -16.12 14.45
C ASP A 387 -8.84 -17.25 13.45
N GLY A 388 -7.59 -17.48 13.12
CA GLY A 388 -7.25 -18.56 12.22
C GLY A 388 -5.74 -18.69 12.04
N VAL A 389 -5.17 -19.68 12.68
CA VAL A 389 -3.83 -20.17 12.37
C VAL A 389 -3.78 -20.47 10.87
N ARG A 390 -2.96 -19.77 10.11
CA ARG A 390 -2.70 -20.16 8.71
C ARG A 390 -2.17 -21.59 8.74
N LYS A 391 -2.89 -22.52 8.12
CA LYS A 391 -2.43 -23.88 7.98
C LYS A 391 -1.11 -23.84 7.22
N CYS A 392 -0.01 -24.07 7.93
CA CYS A 392 1.28 -24.25 7.30
C CYS A 392 1.24 -25.56 6.51
N HIS A 393 1.39 -25.48 5.19
CA HIS A 393 1.40 -26.68 4.33
C HIS A 393 2.74 -27.39 4.31
N THR A 394 3.74 -26.87 5.02
CA THR A 394 5.09 -27.43 5.10
C THR A 394 5.29 -28.09 6.47
N LYS A 395 5.99 -29.21 6.50
CA LYS A 395 6.36 -29.84 7.76
C LYS A 395 7.26 -28.90 8.55
N VAL A 396 6.82 -28.53 9.75
CA VAL A 396 7.56 -27.62 10.64
C VAL A 396 8.25 -28.47 11.68
N TRP A 397 9.54 -28.21 11.90
CA TRP A 397 10.31 -28.75 13.00
C TRP A 397 10.66 -27.60 13.93
N ASP A 398 10.28 -27.75 15.18
CA ASP A 398 10.53 -26.76 16.21
C ASP A 398 11.88 -27.02 16.90
N CYS A 399 12.48 -25.96 17.41
CA CYS A 399 13.70 -26.08 18.19
C CYS A 399 13.37 -26.71 19.56
N PRO A 400 14.02 -27.83 19.96
CA PRO A 400 13.61 -28.63 21.12
C PRO A 400 13.78 -27.97 22.49
N GLU A 401 14.55 -26.88 22.61
CA GLU A 401 14.84 -26.27 23.92
C GLU A 401 13.65 -25.61 24.60
N ASP A 402 12.60 -25.27 23.83
CA ASP A 402 11.47 -24.54 24.37
C ASP A 402 10.27 -24.71 23.42
N PHE A 403 9.56 -25.83 23.55
CA PHE A 403 8.44 -26.17 22.68
C PHE A 403 7.35 -25.07 22.67
N GLU A 404 7.02 -24.51 23.83
CA GLU A 404 6.11 -23.37 23.92
C GLU A 404 6.65 -22.13 23.20
N SER A 405 7.97 -21.94 23.19
CA SER A 405 8.65 -20.82 22.56
C SER A 405 8.76 -20.97 21.05
N ALA A 406 8.86 -22.18 20.52
CA ALA A 406 8.93 -22.44 19.10
C ALA A 406 7.59 -22.23 18.39
N GLU A 407 6.47 -22.67 18.97
CA GLU A 407 5.12 -22.36 18.49
C GLU A 407 4.92 -20.83 18.39
N ARG A 408 5.41 -20.09 19.37
CA ARG A 408 5.34 -18.63 19.41
C ARG A 408 6.25 -17.94 18.39
N ALA A 409 7.40 -18.55 18.03
CA ALA A 409 8.23 -18.05 16.93
C ALA A 409 7.53 -18.21 15.58
N ILE A 410 6.79 -19.31 15.38
CA ILE A 410 5.96 -19.53 14.20
C ILE A 410 4.83 -18.49 14.14
N ASP A 411 4.13 -18.26 15.24
CA ASP A 411 3.06 -17.27 15.32
C ASP A 411 3.56 -15.87 15.03
N LEU A 412 4.71 -15.47 15.57
CA LEU A 412 5.32 -14.18 15.29
C LEU A 412 5.71 -14.04 13.81
N TYR A 413 6.32 -15.07 13.27
CA TYR A 413 6.79 -15.00 11.88
C TYR A 413 5.66 -15.19 10.88
N ASP A 414 4.96 -16.33 10.91
CA ASP A 414 3.95 -16.69 9.92
C ASP A 414 2.59 -16.06 10.21
N GLY A 415 2.20 -15.98 11.48
CA GLY A 415 0.92 -15.40 11.89
C GLY A 415 0.90 -13.87 11.79
N LEU A 416 1.98 -13.21 12.18
CA LEU A 416 1.99 -11.75 12.29
C LEU A 416 2.86 -11.08 11.23
N TYR A 417 4.14 -11.45 11.11
CA TYR A 417 5.05 -10.78 10.18
C TYR A 417 4.72 -11.08 8.71
N SER A 418 4.37 -12.31 8.36
CA SER A 418 4.09 -12.68 6.97
C SER A 418 2.90 -11.94 6.38
N ASP A 419 1.97 -11.45 7.21
CA ASP A 419 0.87 -10.59 6.78
C ASP A 419 1.31 -9.21 6.26
N ARG A 420 2.57 -8.80 6.51
CA ARG A 420 3.21 -7.67 5.84
C ARG A 420 3.12 -7.78 4.31
N GLY A 421 3.16 -9.00 3.77
CA GLY A 421 2.96 -9.23 2.34
C GLY A 421 1.68 -8.63 1.77
N ASN A 422 0.67 -8.35 2.59
CA ASN A 422 -0.52 -7.62 2.16
C ASN A 422 -0.20 -6.17 1.75
N CYS A 423 0.83 -5.54 2.33
CA CYS A 423 1.28 -4.20 1.94
C CYS A 423 1.67 -4.16 0.44
N GLU A 424 2.34 -5.20 -0.04
CA GLU A 424 2.71 -5.33 -1.45
C GLU A 424 1.48 -5.42 -2.36
N LEU A 425 0.40 -6.09 -1.89
CA LEU A 425 -0.88 -6.16 -2.61
C LEU A 425 -1.57 -4.80 -2.66
N TRP A 426 -1.54 -4.02 -1.58
CA TRP A 426 -2.12 -2.67 -1.54
C TRP A 426 -1.34 -1.69 -2.41
N ILE A 427 0.00 -1.79 -2.41
CA ILE A 427 0.86 -1.00 -3.31
C ILE A 427 0.59 -1.38 -4.78
N ARG A 428 0.39 -2.65 -5.07
CA ARG A 428 -0.01 -3.08 -6.42
C ARG A 428 -1.38 -2.52 -6.81
N GLU A 429 -2.37 -2.54 -5.92
CA GLU A 429 -3.68 -1.91 -6.16
C GLU A 429 -3.54 -0.40 -6.41
N PHE A 430 -2.72 0.29 -5.63
CA PHE A 430 -2.39 1.71 -5.85
C PHE A 430 -1.80 1.95 -7.24
N LYS A 431 -0.82 1.14 -7.65
CA LYS A 431 -0.17 1.28 -8.96
C LYS A 431 -1.11 0.92 -10.12
N GLU A 432 -1.67 -0.28 -10.09
CA GLU A 432 -2.37 -0.85 -11.24
C GLU A 432 -3.83 -0.38 -11.34
N SER A 433 -4.54 -0.35 -10.21
CA SER A 433 -5.97 -0.03 -10.22
C SER A 433 -6.24 1.47 -10.16
N TRP A 434 -5.52 2.20 -9.30
CA TRP A 434 -5.63 3.64 -9.10
C TRP A 434 -4.65 4.45 -9.94
N SER A 435 -3.75 3.78 -10.67
CA SER A 435 -2.74 4.42 -11.53
C SER A 435 -1.86 5.44 -10.80
N GLY A 436 -1.61 5.22 -9.52
CA GLY A 436 -0.82 6.13 -8.68
C GLY A 436 0.65 6.24 -9.09
N HIS A 437 1.11 5.36 -9.98
CA HIS A 437 2.45 5.40 -10.57
C HIS A 437 2.54 6.32 -11.81
N ARG A 438 1.43 6.92 -12.27
CA ARG A 438 1.42 7.78 -13.45
C ARG A 438 1.90 9.18 -13.11
N MET A 439 3.08 9.52 -13.59
CA MET A 439 3.70 10.86 -13.42
C MET A 439 3.30 11.76 -14.59
N ASN A 440 2.21 12.52 -14.41
CA ASN A 440 1.60 13.31 -15.49
C ASN A 440 2.16 14.72 -15.59
N THR A 441 3.13 15.09 -14.75
CA THR A 441 3.78 16.41 -14.72
C THR A 441 5.30 16.27 -14.63
N LEU A 442 6.01 17.37 -14.82
CA LEU A 442 7.45 17.44 -14.57
C LEU A 442 7.76 17.78 -13.11
N ASP A 443 6.88 18.49 -12.45
CA ASP A 443 7.07 18.99 -11.08
C ASP A 443 6.94 17.86 -10.04
N PHE A 444 7.87 17.82 -9.09
CA PHE A 444 7.95 16.82 -8.03
C PHE A 444 6.73 16.83 -7.11
N PHE A 445 6.33 18.01 -6.62
CA PHE A 445 5.22 18.14 -5.68
C PHE A 445 3.86 17.94 -6.36
N ALA A 446 3.72 18.34 -7.62
CA ALA A 446 2.52 18.05 -8.42
C ALA A 446 2.34 16.53 -8.58
N ASN A 447 3.42 15.79 -8.86
CA ASN A 447 3.37 14.33 -8.93
C ASN A 447 3.09 13.70 -7.57
N TRP A 448 3.66 14.22 -6.47
CA TRP A 448 3.32 13.77 -5.12
C TRP A 448 1.83 13.99 -4.81
N PHE A 449 1.28 15.16 -5.16
CA PHE A 449 -0.14 15.43 -4.97
C PHE A 449 -1.04 14.51 -5.82
N LEU A 450 -0.63 14.16 -7.05
CA LEU A 450 -1.34 13.17 -7.89
C LEU A 450 -1.34 11.77 -7.25
N MET A 451 -0.21 11.33 -6.69
CA MET A 451 -0.13 10.09 -5.91
C MET A 451 -1.05 10.14 -4.68
N PHE A 452 -1.04 11.26 -3.97
CA PHE A 452 -1.89 11.47 -2.80
C PHE A 452 -3.39 11.38 -3.17
N ILE A 453 -3.83 11.97 -4.27
CA ILE A 453 -5.22 11.85 -4.74
C ILE A 453 -5.59 10.41 -5.08
N ALA A 454 -4.68 9.61 -5.63
CA ALA A 454 -4.93 8.18 -5.83
C ALA A 454 -5.09 7.44 -4.47
N PHE A 455 -4.29 7.79 -3.47
CA PHE A 455 -4.39 7.25 -2.11
C PHE A 455 -5.70 7.66 -1.41
N VAL A 456 -6.13 8.90 -1.58
CA VAL A 456 -7.45 9.40 -1.12
C VAL A 456 -8.57 8.58 -1.75
N GLY A 457 -8.51 8.35 -3.08
CA GLY A 457 -9.49 7.53 -3.79
C GLY A 457 -9.58 6.10 -3.26
N MET A 458 -8.42 5.49 -3.00
CA MET A 458 -8.32 4.15 -2.43
C MET A 458 -8.92 4.09 -1.01
N SER A 459 -8.59 5.05 -0.16
CA SER A 459 -9.12 5.14 1.21
C SER A 459 -10.64 5.37 1.21
N PHE A 460 -11.09 6.35 0.42
CA PHE A 460 -12.52 6.66 0.27
C PHE A 460 -13.32 5.45 -0.20
N LEU A 461 -12.90 4.81 -1.30
CA LEU A 461 -13.65 3.68 -1.86
C LEU A 461 -13.75 2.53 -0.86
N ARG A 462 -12.63 2.17 -0.22
CA ARG A 462 -12.60 1.10 0.78
C ARG A 462 -13.53 1.41 1.95
N GLY A 463 -13.49 2.62 2.52
CA GLY A 463 -14.35 3.04 3.61
C GLY A 463 -15.82 3.08 3.21
N TRP A 464 -16.14 3.64 2.05
CA TRP A 464 -17.52 3.72 1.54
C TRP A 464 -18.09 2.33 1.26
N LEU A 465 -17.39 1.46 0.54
CA LEU A 465 -17.86 0.11 0.24
C LEU A 465 -18.02 -0.74 1.50
N THR A 466 -17.08 -0.62 2.46
CA THR A 466 -17.21 -1.32 3.75
C THR A 466 -18.44 -0.88 4.52
N ALA A 467 -18.72 0.44 4.55
CA ALA A 467 -19.89 0.98 5.22
C ALA A 467 -21.23 0.54 4.55
N LYS A 468 -21.23 0.37 3.23
CA LYS A 468 -22.43 0.03 2.45
C LYS A 468 -22.66 -1.46 2.26
N LEU A 469 -21.60 -2.24 2.09
CA LEU A 469 -21.64 -3.66 1.71
C LEU A 469 -20.96 -4.58 2.76
N GLY A 470 -20.53 -4.04 3.90
CA GLY A 470 -19.87 -4.81 4.95
C GLY A 470 -18.61 -5.54 4.47
N ILE A 471 -18.45 -6.80 4.84
CA ILE A 471 -17.29 -7.64 4.48
C ILE A 471 -17.13 -7.79 2.97
N LYS A 472 -18.22 -7.85 2.20
CA LYS A 472 -18.21 -7.89 0.74
C LYS A 472 -17.52 -6.64 0.17
N GLY A 473 -17.86 -5.48 0.72
CA GLY A 473 -17.27 -4.19 0.34
C GLY A 473 -15.79 -4.09 0.72
N LEU A 474 -15.41 -4.55 1.91
CA LEU A 474 -14.02 -4.57 2.37
C LEU A 474 -13.10 -5.39 1.44
N LYS A 475 -13.61 -6.48 0.88
CA LYS A 475 -12.86 -7.37 -0.03
C LYS A 475 -12.93 -6.94 -1.49
N MET A 476 -13.79 -6.00 -1.85
CA MET A 476 -14.01 -5.58 -3.24
C MET A 476 -12.86 -4.71 -3.73
N LYS A 477 -12.17 -5.15 -4.79
CA LYS A 477 -11.13 -4.36 -5.47
C LYS A 477 -11.75 -3.29 -6.36
N LEU A 478 -11.02 -2.18 -6.59
CA LEU A 478 -11.47 -1.14 -7.52
C LEU A 478 -11.79 -1.69 -8.92
N THR A 479 -11.01 -2.61 -9.45
CA THR A 479 -11.26 -3.21 -10.78
C THR A 479 -12.62 -3.88 -10.83
N THR A 480 -12.98 -4.67 -9.81
CA THR A 480 -14.29 -5.29 -9.70
C THR A 480 -15.40 -4.25 -9.56
N PHE A 481 -15.21 -3.25 -8.69
CA PHE A 481 -16.18 -2.16 -8.53
C PHE A 481 -16.37 -1.37 -9.83
N ARG A 482 -15.29 -1.07 -10.53
CA ARG A 482 -15.31 -0.37 -11.83
C ARG A 482 -16.17 -1.08 -12.86
N GLU A 483 -15.91 -2.35 -13.07
CA GLU A 483 -16.64 -3.12 -14.09
C GLU A 483 -18.07 -3.47 -13.66
N LYS A 484 -18.30 -3.70 -12.38
CA LYS A 484 -19.62 -4.09 -11.86
C LYS A 484 -20.57 -2.90 -11.70
N PHE A 485 -20.07 -1.70 -11.36
CA PHE A 485 -20.91 -0.58 -10.96
C PHE A 485 -20.60 0.75 -11.65
N LEU A 486 -19.36 1.07 -12.01
CA LEU A 486 -19.03 2.36 -12.62
C LEU A 486 -19.16 2.36 -14.13
N ARG A 487 -18.58 1.37 -14.81
CA ARG A 487 -18.53 1.28 -16.27
C ARG A 487 -19.64 0.38 -16.81
N VAL A 488 -20.87 0.66 -16.38
CA VAL A 488 -22.05 -0.10 -16.81
C VAL A 488 -22.78 0.69 -17.89
N PRO A 489 -22.97 0.11 -19.09
CA PRO A 489 -23.76 0.75 -20.13
C PRO A 489 -25.22 0.95 -19.69
N ALA A 490 -25.74 2.15 -19.95
CA ALA A 490 -27.14 2.50 -19.62
C ALA A 490 -27.68 3.55 -20.59
N LEU A 491 -29.01 3.68 -20.62
CA LEU A 491 -29.68 4.79 -21.27
C LEU A 491 -29.97 5.92 -20.26
N ILE A 492 -29.68 7.15 -20.65
CA ILE A 492 -29.97 8.34 -19.84
C ILE A 492 -31.14 9.06 -20.44
N LYS A 493 -32.20 9.20 -19.66
CA LYS A 493 -33.36 10.04 -20.00
C LYS A 493 -33.42 11.24 -19.06
N VAL A 494 -33.41 12.44 -19.62
CA VAL A 494 -33.41 13.69 -18.86
C VAL A 494 -34.72 14.39 -19.08
N SER A 495 -35.40 14.73 -18.00
CA SER A 495 -36.58 15.62 -18.00
C SER A 495 -36.30 16.85 -17.13
N SER A 496 -37.21 17.79 -17.08
CA SER A 496 -37.10 18.96 -16.20
C SER A 496 -37.07 18.62 -14.70
N LYS A 497 -37.60 17.44 -14.33
CA LYS A 497 -37.75 17.04 -12.92
C LYS A 497 -36.78 15.94 -12.48
N GLN A 498 -36.30 15.10 -13.39
CA GLN A 498 -35.51 13.90 -13.03
C GLN A 498 -34.59 13.44 -14.15
N VAL A 499 -33.55 12.75 -13.75
CA VAL A 499 -32.69 11.96 -14.63
C VAL A 499 -32.95 10.48 -14.34
N VAL A 500 -33.35 9.74 -15.37
CA VAL A 500 -33.60 8.29 -15.28
C VAL A 500 -32.43 7.55 -15.93
N VAL A 501 -31.87 6.62 -15.22
CA VAL A 501 -30.81 5.72 -15.71
C VAL A 501 -31.41 4.34 -15.90
N GLU A 502 -31.52 3.90 -17.16
CA GLU A 502 -32.09 2.59 -17.49
C GLU A 502 -30.98 1.60 -17.83
N PHE A 503 -30.86 0.56 -17.05
CA PHE A 503 -29.94 -0.54 -17.28
C PHE A 503 -30.59 -1.65 -18.12
N SER A 504 -29.76 -2.42 -18.83
CA SER A 504 -30.18 -3.72 -19.33
C SER A 504 -30.45 -4.66 -18.18
N ASP A 505 -31.09 -5.78 -18.45
CA ASP A 505 -31.43 -6.80 -17.47
C ASP A 505 -30.23 -7.18 -16.59
N LYS A 506 -30.43 -7.15 -15.29
CA LYS A 506 -29.46 -7.42 -14.23
C LYS A 506 -30.08 -8.37 -13.22
N ASP A 507 -29.23 -9.23 -12.60
CA ASP A 507 -29.67 -10.14 -11.56
C ASP A 507 -30.08 -9.41 -10.26
N ASP A 508 -30.81 -10.10 -9.40
CA ASP A 508 -31.30 -9.54 -8.13
C ASP A 508 -30.18 -9.20 -7.15
N GLU A 509 -29.02 -9.87 -7.23
CA GLU A 509 -27.86 -9.56 -6.39
C GLU A 509 -27.28 -8.20 -6.78
N TRP A 510 -27.18 -7.93 -8.07
CA TRP A 510 -26.71 -6.64 -8.55
C TRP A 510 -27.62 -5.49 -8.12
N TRP A 511 -28.94 -5.69 -8.20
CA TRP A 511 -29.91 -4.69 -7.77
C TRP A 511 -29.83 -4.41 -6.27
N ARG A 512 -29.70 -5.43 -5.42
CA ARG A 512 -29.50 -5.29 -3.96
C ARG A 512 -28.22 -4.51 -3.65
N ASP A 513 -27.12 -4.80 -4.36
CA ASP A 513 -25.86 -4.08 -4.19
C ASP A 513 -26.00 -2.60 -4.56
N ILE A 514 -26.65 -2.28 -5.69
CA ILE A 514 -26.90 -0.89 -6.13
C ILE A 514 -27.79 -0.14 -5.14
N ASP A 515 -28.88 -0.74 -4.68
CA ASP A 515 -29.74 -0.12 -3.68
C ASP A 515 -28.97 0.22 -2.40
N SER A 516 -28.13 -0.69 -1.93
CA SER A 516 -27.25 -0.46 -0.77
C SER A 516 -26.26 0.69 -1.00
N LEU A 517 -25.74 0.83 -2.22
CA LEU A 517 -24.78 1.88 -2.57
C LEU A 517 -25.44 3.26 -2.71
N ILE A 518 -26.70 3.33 -3.15
CA ILE A 518 -27.43 4.58 -3.38
C ILE A 518 -28.03 5.12 -2.08
N VAL A 519 -28.59 4.28 -1.24
CA VAL A 519 -29.19 4.65 0.06
C VAL A 519 -28.09 5.00 1.08
#